data_8fdeba90dbe85905c0012087e8bc54a0
#
_entry.id   8fdeba90dbe85905c0012087e8bc54a0
#
_cell.length_a   1.000
_cell.length_b   1.000
_cell.length_c   1.000
_cell.angle_alpha   90.00
_cell.angle_beta   90.00
_cell.angle_gamma   90.00
#
_symmetry.space_group_name_H-M   'P 1'
#
loop_
_entity.id
_entity.type
_entity.pdbx_description
1 polymer ?
#
loop_
_entity_poly.entity_id
_entity_poly.type
_entity_poly.pdbx_seq_one_letter_code
_entity_poly.pdbx_strand_id
1 'polypeptide(L)'
;MLQPLFAMANTSPDQLAVPGGIVKIAVADKSQTAPTVLFNNNRVAVSKNNSHWFALVGIPLSAKAGTQQLLVNNSQKLSFTITDKDYPAQYLTIKKKRMVTGFTEQDLKKINADKIAISKAKAIWTEQAINTDFIAPVDGRLSSLFGLKRFYNNIPKRPHSGLDIAAPTGTAILAPASAIVIDTGSYYFNGNTVFLDHGQGLLSAYLHMNKITVKPGQQVKQGEPLGTVGETGRVTGPHLHWMVYLNNTPVDPALFIAKDIPRL
;
A
#
# COMPACT_ATOMS: atom_id res chain seq x y z
N MET A 1 37.47 -22.37 8.38
CA MET A 1 36.09 -22.29 7.85
C MET A 1 35.63 -20.85 8.01
N LEU A 2 35.66 -20.05 6.95
CA LEU A 2 35.10 -18.69 6.95
C LEU A 2 33.59 -18.81 6.72
N GLN A 3 32.80 -18.37 7.72
CA GLN A 3 31.37 -18.16 7.50
C GLN A 3 31.18 -16.93 6.61
N PRO A 4 30.30 -16.97 5.60
CA PRO A 4 29.96 -15.79 4.83
C PRO A 4 29.18 -14.82 5.74
N LEU A 5 29.70 -13.61 5.94
CA LEU A 5 28.93 -12.48 6.43
C LEU A 5 27.85 -12.18 5.38
N PHE A 6 26.63 -12.59 5.65
CA PHE A 6 25.46 -12.00 4.97
C PHE A 6 25.37 -10.54 5.42
N ALA A 7 25.83 -9.63 4.58
CA ALA A 7 25.47 -8.23 4.69
C ALA A 7 23.95 -8.16 4.59
N MET A 8 23.27 -7.85 5.70
CA MET A 8 21.86 -7.48 5.65
C MET A 8 21.77 -6.21 4.79
N ALA A 9 21.29 -6.38 3.56
CA ALA A 9 20.92 -5.27 2.72
C ALA A 9 19.85 -4.48 3.47
N ASN A 10 20.17 -3.23 3.79
CA ASN A 10 19.23 -2.31 4.41
C ASN A 10 18.22 -1.92 3.33
N THR A 11 17.19 -2.76 3.11
CA THR A 11 16.14 -2.58 2.11
C THR A 11 15.17 -1.51 2.60
N SER A 12 15.62 -0.26 2.60
CA SER A 12 14.69 0.87 2.63
C SER A 12 13.94 0.89 1.29
N PRO A 13 12.62 1.18 1.27
CA PRO A 13 11.93 1.29 0.00
C PRO A 13 12.64 2.30 -0.90
N ASP A 14 12.62 2.04 -2.21
CA ASP A 14 13.14 2.97 -3.21
C ASP A 14 12.44 4.32 -3.08
N GLN A 15 13.22 5.41 -3.21
CA GLN A 15 12.66 6.75 -3.11
C GLN A 15 12.30 7.29 -4.50
N LEU A 16 11.14 7.91 -4.58
CA LEU A 16 10.65 8.57 -5.78
C LEU A 16 9.78 9.76 -5.39
N ALA A 17 10.29 10.98 -5.54
CA ALA A 17 9.62 12.21 -5.15
C ALA A 17 8.60 12.68 -6.20
N VAL A 18 7.59 11.85 -6.48
CA VAL A 18 6.51 12.11 -7.44
C VAL A 18 5.15 11.80 -6.81
N PRO A 19 4.01 12.24 -7.36
CA PRO A 19 2.70 11.78 -6.93
C PRO A 19 2.63 10.25 -6.87
N GLY A 20 2.21 9.67 -5.73
CA GLY A 20 2.19 8.23 -5.50
C GLY A 20 3.52 7.61 -5.08
N GLY A 21 4.58 8.38 -5.00
CA GLY A 21 5.91 7.94 -4.59
C GLY A 21 6.16 8.04 -3.08
N ILE A 22 7.43 7.89 -2.72
CA ILE A 22 7.90 7.90 -1.33
C ILE A 22 9.18 8.73 -1.25
N VAL A 23 9.35 9.49 -0.16
CA VAL A 23 10.61 10.15 0.19
C VAL A 23 11.00 9.84 1.62
N LYS A 24 12.31 9.76 1.87
CA LYS A 24 12.91 9.58 3.20
C LYS A 24 13.70 10.85 3.56
N ILE A 25 13.30 11.52 4.62
CA ILE A 25 13.82 12.84 4.99
C ILE A 25 14.39 12.77 6.39
N ALA A 26 15.65 13.23 6.58
CA ALA A 26 16.24 13.36 7.91
C ALA A 26 15.49 14.47 8.68
N VAL A 27 15.03 14.16 9.89
CA VAL A 27 14.13 15.04 10.67
C VAL A 27 14.69 15.40 12.05
N ALA A 28 15.64 14.63 12.58
CA ALA A 28 16.30 14.90 13.85
C ALA A 28 17.58 14.09 13.99
N ASP A 29 18.50 14.55 14.87
CA ASP A 29 19.67 13.77 15.27
C ASP A 29 19.28 12.55 16.08
N LYS A 30 20.08 11.48 16.00
CA LYS A 30 19.82 10.22 16.72
C LYS A 30 19.83 10.35 18.24
N SER A 31 20.48 11.37 18.80
CA SER A 31 20.55 11.65 20.23
C SER A 31 19.21 12.12 20.80
N GLN A 32 18.31 12.60 19.95
CA GLN A 32 16.98 13.05 20.34
C GLN A 32 15.99 11.89 20.49
N THR A 33 14.91 12.13 21.21
CA THR A 33 13.76 11.24 21.23
C THR A 33 13.10 11.18 19.85
N ALA A 34 12.33 10.11 19.57
CA ALA A 34 11.61 9.97 18.31
C ALA A 34 10.72 11.21 18.05
N PRO A 35 10.92 11.95 16.95
CA PRO A 35 10.12 13.13 16.66
C PRO A 35 8.72 12.73 16.18
N THR A 36 7.73 13.58 16.48
CA THR A 36 6.43 13.51 15.80
C THR A 36 6.51 14.26 14.48
N VAL A 37 6.17 13.59 13.38
CA VAL A 37 6.20 14.18 12.04
C VAL A 37 4.82 14.11 11.41
N LEU A 38 4.36 15.23 10.85
CA LEU A 38 3.10 15.35 10.13
C LEU A 38 3.34 15.77 8.67
N PHE A 39 2.58 15.16 7.77
CA PHE A 39 2.44 15.60 6.38
C PHE A 39 0.95 15.67 6.03
N ASN A 40 0.48 16.85 5.60
CA ASN A 40 -0.94 17.09 5.32
C ASN A 40 -1.85 16.64 6.49
N ASN A 41 -1.48 16.95 7.71
CA ASN A 41 -2.16 16.56 8.96
C ASN A 41 -2.20 15.05 9.26
N ASN A 42 -1.55 14.22 8.46
CA ASN A 42 -1.40 12.79 8.75
C ASN A 42 -0.05 12.54 9.43
N ARG A 43 -0.06 11.69 10.45
CA ARG A 43 1.15 11.22 11.12
C ARG A 43 2.00 10.41 10.14
N VAL A 44 3.31 10.65 10.16
CA VAL A 44 4.30 10.03 9.27
C VAL A 44 5.16 9.08 10.07
N ALA A 45 5.43 7.90 9.50
CA ALA A 45 6.32 6.92 10.10
C ALA A 45 7.75 7.47 10.23
N VAL A 46 8.39 7.19 11.37
CA VAL A 46 9.78 7.57 11.61
C VAL A 46 10.63 6.33 11.94
N SER A 47 11.82 6.30 11.41
CA SER A 47 12.81 5.25 11.67
C SER A 47 14.15 5.87 12.01
N LYS A 48 14.99 5.14 12.75
CA LYS A 48 16.29 5.61 13.18
C LYS A 48 17.38 4.82 12.48
N ASN A 49 18.42 5.49 12.02
CA ASN A 49 19.67 4.85 11.63
C ASN A 49 20.80 5.25 12.59
N ASN A 50 22.06 5.01 12.19
CA ASN A 50 23.23 5.29 13.02
C ASN A 50 23.45 6.79 13.32
N SER A 51 22.85 7.70 12.58
CA SER A 51 23.10 9.15 12.68
C SER A 51 21.86 9.99 12.92
N HIS A 52 20.71 9.62 12.34
CA HIS A 52 19.52 10.47 12.34
C HIS A 52 18.22 9.67 12.50
N TRP A 53 17.17 10.40 12.89
CA TRP A 53 15.79 10.01 12.66
C TRP A 53 15.37 10.42 11.24
N PHE A 54 14.66 9.53 10.55
CA PHE A 54 14.14 9.74 9.22
C PHE A 54 12.62 9.59 9.22
N ALA A 55 11.94 10.51 8.56
CA ALA A 55 10.54 10.38 8.20
C ALA A 55 10.41 9.64 6.86
N LEU A 56 9.55 8.63 6.79
CA LEU A 56 9.18 7.93 5.57
C LEU A 56 7.82 8.43 5.10
N VAL A 57 7.82 9.29 4.08
CA VAL A 57 6.65 10.07 3.65
C VAL A 57 6.06 9.48 2.39
N GLY A 58 4.82 9.02 2.47
CA GLY A 58 4.02 8.67 1.29
C GLY A 58 3.43 9.93 0.64
N ILE A 59 3.59 10.06 -0.67
CA ILE A 59 3.11 11.20 -1.45
C ILE A 59 1.77 10.83 -2.11
N PRO A 60 0.66 11.55 -1.84
CA PRO A 60 -0.62 11.26 -2.48
C PRO A 60 -0.56 11.36 -4.02
N LEU A 61 -1.32 10.51 -4.73
CA LEU A 61 -1.47 10.63 -6.20
C LEU A 61 -2.06 11.98 -6.64
N SER A 62 -2.77 12.66 -5.75
CA SER A 62 -3.31 14.00 -5.99
C SER A 62 -2.33 15.14 -5.68
N ALA A 63 -1.12 14.84 -5.21
CA ALA A 63 -0.13 15.86 -4.91
C ALA A 63 0.27 16.60 -6.19
N LYS A 64 0.44 17.91 -6.07
CA LYS A 64 0.95 18.75 -7.16
C LYS A 64 2.47 18.83 -7.07
N ALA A 65 3.14 18.92 -8.21
CA ALA A 65 4.57 19.23 -8.28
C ALA A 65 4.88 20.55 -7.57
N GLY A 66 6.08 20.66 -7.01
CA GLY A 66 6.55 21.84 -6.27
C GLY A 66 6.94 21.51 -4.84
N THR A 67 7.24 22.55 -4.08
CA THR A 67 7.70 22.45 -2.69
C THR A 67 6.56 22.06 -1.75
N GLN A 68 6.81 21.06 -0.92
CA GLN A 68 5.94 20.57 0.14
C GLN A 68 6.65 20.72 1.50
N GLN A 69 5.90 20.68 2.60
CA GLN A 69 6.43 20.86 3.94
C GLN A 69 6.00 19.73 4.88
N LEU A 70 6.93 19.24 5.67
CA LEU A 70 6.68 18.43 6.86
C LEU A 70 6.64 19.36 8.08
N LEU A 71 5.80 19.02 9.04
CA LEU A 71 5.79 19.65 10.37
C LEU A 71 6.40 18.66 11.37
N VAL A 72 7.52 19.05 11.98
CA VAL A 72 8.26 18.24 12.97
C VAL A 72 8.03 18.85 14.36
N ASN A 73 7.61 18.02 15.31
CA ASN A 73 7.34 18.41 16.70
C ASN A 73 6.44 19.66 16.83
N ASN A 74 5.46 19.78 15.94
CA ASN A 74 4.50 20.89 15.86
C ASN A 74 5.12 22.32 15.72
N SER A 75 6.39 22.43 15.40
CA SER A 75 7.09 23.71 15.32
C SER A 75 8.01 23.85 14.11
N GLN A 76 8.86 22.89 13.84
CA GLN A 76 9.84 22.95 12.76
C GLN A 76 9.22 22.52 11.42
N LYS A 77 9.45 23.32 10.38
CA LYS A 77 9.06 23.01 9.00
C LYS A 77 10.27 22.56 8.20
N LEU A 78 10.18 21.37 7.59
CA LEU A 78 11.18 20.85 6.65
C LEU A 78 10.56 20.74 5.27
N SER A 79 11.26 21.27 4.26
CA SER A 79 10.77 21.29 2.89
C SER A 79 11.38 20.17 2.05
N PHE A 80 10.59 19.64 1.12
CA PHE A 80 11.04 18.75 0.05
C PHE A 80 10.29 19.07 -1.25
N THR A 81 10.82 18.65 -2.38
CA THR A 81 10.22 18.95 -3.69
C THR A 81 9.63 17.71 -4.31
N ILE A 82 8.40 17.83 -4.79
CA ILE A 82 7.74 16.81 -5.63
C ILE A 82 7.92 17.21 -7.09
N THR A 83 8.41 16.31 -7.92
CA THR A 83 8.47 16.44 -9.37
C THR A 83 7.19 15.90 -10.00
N ASP A 84 6.83 16.38 -11.17
CA ASP A 84 5.65 15.89 -11.87
C ASP A 84 5.87 14.49 -12.44
N LYS A 85 4.78 13.72 -12.52
CA LYS A 85 4.76 12.41 -13.17
C LYS A 85 3.41 12.20 -13.85
N ASP A 86 3.45 12.03 -15.16
CA ASP A 86 2.26 11.63 -15.91
C ASP A 86 2.06 10.11 -15.86
N TYR A 87 0.82 9.71 -15.59
CA TYR A 87 0.42 8.32 -15.55
C TYR A 87 -0.45 7.98 -16.77
N PRO A 88 -0.12 6.92 -17.52
CA PRO A 88 -0.89 6.51 -18.69
C PRO A 88 -2.36 6.20 -18.36
N ALA A 89 -3.23 6.34 -19.34
CA ALA A 89 -4.62 5.91 -19.26
C ALA A 89 -4.74 4.40 -19.51
N GLN A 90 -5.63 3.75 -18.77
CA GLN A 90 -6.00 2.35 -18.96
C GLN A 90 -7.51 2.22 -19.08
N TYR A 91 -7.95 1.63 -20.18
CA TYR A 91 -9.37 1.37 -20.46
C TYR A 91 -9.69 -0.10 -20.22
N LEU A 92 -10.65 -0.38 -19.35
CA LEU A 92 -11.03 -1.73 -18.95
C LEU A 92 -12.54 -1.94 -19.18
N THR A 93 -12.88 -3.10 -19.73
CA THR A 93 -14.28 -3.53 -19.88
C THR A 93 -14.70 -4.39 -18.70
N ILE A 94 -15.62 -3.88 -17.90
CA ILE A 94 -16.23 -4.60 -16.77
C ILE A 94 -17.54 -5.22 -17.27
N LYS A 95 -17.58 -6.56 -17.38
CA LYS A 95 -18.76 -7.32 -17.83
C LYS A 95 -19.97 -7.11 -16.93
N LYS A 96 -19.77 -7.10 -15.61
CA LYS A 96 -20.82 -6.84 -14.60
C LYS A 96 -21.12 -5.32 -14.56
N LYS A 97 -21.91 -4.79 -15.52
CA LYS A 97 -22.22 -3.36 -15.65
C LYS A 97 -22.64 -2.71 -14.32
N ARG A 98 -23.39 -3.43 -13.48
CA ARG A 98 -23.80 -2.98 -12.13
C ARG A 98 -22.62 -2.63 -11.21
N MET A 99 -21.42 -3.19 -11.43
CA MET A 99 -20.20 -2.83 -10.69
C MET A 99 -19.59 -1.50 -11.15
N VAL A 100 -20.11 -0.87 -12.19
CA VAL A 100 -19.63 0.40 -12.76
C VAL A 100 -20.65 1.52 -12.58
N THR A 101 -21.92 1.24 -12.88
CA THR A 101 -23.07 2.16 -12.81
C THR A 101 -24.35 1.42 -12.44
N GLY A 102 -25.41 2.15 -12.09
CA GLY A 102 -26.73 1.57 -11.81
C GLY A 102 -26.77 0.79 -10.49
N PHE A 103 -26.11 1.30 -9.46
CA PHE A 103 -26.15 0.71 -8.12
C PHE A 103 -27.57 0.76 -7.54
N THR A 104 -28.01 -0.35 -6.96
CA THR A 104 -29.24 -0.39 -6.18
C THR A 104 -29.06 0.29 -4.83
N GLU A 105 -30.15 0.57 -4.11
CA GLU A 105 -30.08 1.09 -2.75
C GLU A 105 -29.31 0.17 -1.81
N GLN A 106 -29.49 -1.16 -1.96
CA GLN A 106 -28.75 -2.15 -1.18
C GLN A 106 -27.23 -2.12 -1.50
N ASP A 107 -26.86 -1.95 -2.79
CA ASP A 107 -25.46 -1.78 -3.17
C ASP A 107 -24.85 -0.53 -2.53
N LEU A 108 -25.57 0.59 -2.55
CA LEU A 108 -25.11 1.84 -1.96
C LEU A 108 -24.95 1.74 -0.44
N LYS A 109 -25.87 1.06 0.27
CA LYS A 109 -25.74 0.76 1.69
C LYS A 109 -24.46 -0.05 1.97
N LYS A 110 -24.23 -1.15 1.20
CA LYS A 110 -23.03 -1.97 1.33
C LYS A 110 -21.75 -1.16 1.04
N ILE A 111 -21.71 -0.41 -0.07
CA ILE A 111 -20.58 0.44 -0.46
C ILE A 111 -20.25 1.46 0.63
N ASN A 112 -21.25 2.07 1.26
CA ASN A 112 -21.02 3.05 2.32
C ASN A 112 -20.51 2.39 3.61
N ALA A 113 -21.05 1.24 3.99
CA ALA A 113 -20.54 0.45 5.12
C ALA A 113 -19.07 0.04 4.90
N ASP A 114 -18.74 -0.43 3.69
CA ASP A 114 -17.38 -0.80 3.31
C ASP A 114 -16.41 0.37 3.36
N LYS A 115 -16.82 1.56 2.90
CA LYS A 115 -15.98 2.78 3.01
C LYS A 115 -15.63 3.09 4.46
N ILE A 116 -16.58 2.94 5.38
CA ILE A 116 -16.37 3.18 6.82
C ILE A 116 -15.38 2.15 7.37
N ALA A 117 -15.58 0.86 7.10
CA ALA A 117 -14.69 -0.21 7.57
C ALA A 117 -13.26 -0.03 7.05
N ILE A 118 -13.09 0.18 5.73
CA ILE A 118 -11.79 0.43 5.11
C ILE A 118 -11.13 1.70 5.68
N SER A 119 -11.90 2.75 5.93
CA SER A 119 -11.37 3.98 6.53
C SER A 119 -10.85 3.75 7.95
N LYS A 120 -11.58 2.95 8.75
CA LYS A 120 -11.13 2.54 10.10
C LYS A 120 -9.85 1.72 10.04
N ALA A 121 -9.77 0.72 9.16
CA ALA A 121 -8.57 -0.08 8.99
C ALA A 121 -7.35 0.79 8.63
N LYS A 122 -7.51 1.72 7.69
CA LYS A 122 -6.45 2.64 7.25
C LYS A 122 -6.02 3.68 8.30
N ALA A 123 -6.87 3.96 9.28
CA ALA A 123 -6.57 4.90 10.36
C ALA A 123 -5.79 4.27 11.52
N ILE A 124 -5.54 2.95 11.46
CA ILE A 124 -4.79 2.25 12.51
C ILE A 124 -3.35 2.75 12.51
N TRP A 125 -2.89 3.04 13.73
CA TRP A 125 -1.52 3.43 14.03
C TRP A 125 -1.03 2.61 15.21
N THR A 126 0.07 1.90 15.04
CA THR A 126 0.77 1.21 16.13
C THR A 126 2.14 1.84 16.34
N GLU A 127 2.66 1.79 17.56
CA GLU A 127 3.98 2.35 17.88
C GLU A 127 5.13 1.34 17.65
N GLN A 128 4.82 0.15 17.12
CA GLN A 128 5.87 -0.80 16.75
C GLN A 128 6.77 -0.24 15.66
N ALA A 129 8.03 -0.67 15.65
CA ALA A 129 8.98 -0.25 14.62
C ALA A 129 8.45 -0.63 13.23
N ILE A 130 8.55 0.32 12.30
CA ILE A 130 8.15 0.09 10.90
C ILE A 130 9.02 -1.00 10.26
N ASN A 131 8.38 -1.96 9.61
CA ASN A 131 9.06 -3.01 8.85
C ASN A 131 8.83 -2.81 7.35
N THR A 132 9.88 -2.40 6.65
CA THR A 132 9.86 -2.10 5.21
C THR A 132 10.56 -3.15 4.34
N ASP A 133 11.00 -4.25 4.93
CA ASP A 133 11.69 -5.35 4.22
C ASP A 133 10.66 -6.29 3.59
N PHE A 134 10.15 -5.92 2.43
CA PHE A 134 9.06 -6.64 1.76
C PHE A 134 9.59 -7.60 0.70
N ILE A 135 9.01 -8.80 0.70
CA ILE A 135 9.05 -9.73 -0.43
C ILE A 135 7.80 -9.56 -1.30
N ALA A 136 7.84 -10.05 -2.53
CA ALA A 136 6.65 -10.11 -3.38
C ALA A 136 5.57 -10.99 -2.74
N PRO A 137 4.30 -10.51 -2.62
CA PRO A 137 3.26 -11.26 -1.92
C PRO A 137 2.69 -12.45 -2.71
N VAL A 138 2.96 -12.54 -4.00
CA VAL A 138 2.53 -13.62 -4.86
C VAL A 138 3.51 -13.77 -6.02
N ASP A 139 3.76 -15.01 -6.43
CA ASP A 139 4.47 -15.30 -7.68
C ASP A 139 3.50 -15.13 -8.86
N GLY A 140 3.81 -14.15 -9.74
CA GLY A 140 2.95 -13.81 -10.87
C GLY A 140 3.47 -12.63 -11.68
N ARG A 141 2.86 -12.42 -12.84
CA ARG A 141 3.22 -11.35 -13.77
C ARG A 141 2.51 -10.04 -13.39
N LEU A 142 3.23 -8.92 -13.36
CA LEU A 142 2.61 -7.60 -13.24
C LEU A 142 1.66 -7.36 -14.41
N SER A 143 0.38 -7.23 -14.15
CA SER A 143 -0.67 -7.04 -15.16
C SER A 143 -1.21 -5.61 -15.21
N SER A 144 -1.05 -4.83 -14.15
CA SER A 144 -1.40 -3.43 -14.13
C SER A 144 -0.62 -2.65 -13.07
N LEU A 145 -0.01 -1.54 -13.47
CA LEU A 145 0.85 -0.73 -12.63
C LEU A 145 0.04 0.25 -11.75
N PHE A 146 0.67 0.71 -10.68
CA PHE A 146 0.17 1.79 -9.84
C PHE A 146 0.08 3.11 -10.61
N GLY A 147 -0.88 3.95 -10.26
CA GLY A 147 -1.05 5.31 -10.77
C GLY A 147 -1.85 5.43 -12.07
N LEU A 148 -2.09 4.34 -12.81
CA LEU A 148 -2.80 4.38 -14.10
C LEU A 148 -4.15 5.10 -13.98
N LYS A 149 -4.43 6.05 -14.90
CA LYS A 149 -5.73 6.73 -15.03
C LYS A 149 -6.77 5.71 -15.52
N ARG A 150 -7.70 5.30 -14.65
CA ARG A 150 -8.65 4.20 -14.92
C ARG A 150 -9.93 4.68 -15.59
N PHE A 151 -10.32 3.99 -16.66
CA PHE A 151 -11.62 4.12 -17.32
C PHE A 151 -12.31 2.75 -17.36
N TYR A 152 -13.48 2.63 -16.72
CA TYR A 152 -14.29 1.40 -16.77
C TYR A 152 -15.46 1.63 -17.68
N ASN A 153 -15.56 0.86 -18.76
CA ASN A 153 -16.57 1.05 -19.80
C ASN A 153 -16.64 2.51 -20.28
N ASN A 154 -15.46 3.13 -20.52
CA ASN A 154 -15.23 4.53 -20.88
C ASN A 154 -15.63 5.56 -19.82
N ILE A 155 -16.02 5.15 -18.62
CA ILE A 155 -16.36 6.06 -17.53
C ILE A 155 -15.10 6.28 -16.64
N PRO A 156 -14.66 7.53 -16.43
CA PRO A 156 -13.49 7.82 -15.60
C PRO A 156 -13.73 7.37 -14.16
N LYS A 157 -12.72 6.79 -13.55
CA LYS A 157 -12.69 6.31 -12.16
C LYS A 157 -11.46 6.87 -11.44
N ARG A 158 -11.37 6.60 -10.14
CA ARG A 158 -10.14 6.91 -9.39
C ARG A 158 -8.96 6.19 -10.01
N PRO A 159 -7.76 6.80 -10.01
CA PRO A 159 -6.56 6.14 -10.47
C PRO A 159 -6.31 4.81 -9.78
N HIS A 160 -5.55 3.95 -10.41
CA HIS A 160 -5.14 2.66 -9.84
C HIS A 160 -4.23 2.89 -8.63
N SER A 161 -4.66 2.45 -7.46
CA SER A 161 -4.00 2.73 -6.18
C SER A 161 -3.21 1.54 -5.61
N GLY A 162 -2.87 0.57 -6.45
CA GLY A 162 -2.07 -0.61 -6.09
C GLY A 162 -1.38 -1.21 -7.31
N LEU A 163 -0.86 -2.42 -7.16
CA LEU A 163 -0.36 -3.26 -8.24
C LEU A 163 -1.32 -4.42 -8.48
N ASP A 164 -1.58 -4.75 -9.75
CA ASP A 164 -2.28 -5.98 -10.09
C ASP A 164 -1.24 -7.03 -10.53
N ILE A 165 -1.21 -8.16 -9.85
CA ILE A 165 -0.33 -9.30 -10.12
C ILE A 165 -1.20 -10.46 -10.59
N ALA A 166 -1.15 -10.77 -11.88
CA ALA A 166 -1.91 -11.87 -12.46
C ALA A 166 -1.32 -13.21 -12.02
N ALA A 167 -2.18 -14.04 -11.43
CA ALA A 167 -1.86 -15.41 -11.02
C ALA A 167 -3.14 -16.26 -11.06
N PRO A 168 -3.04 -17.57 -11.26
CA PRO A 168 -4.21 -18.48 -11.24
C PRO A 168 -4.97 -18.41 -9.92
N THR A 169 -6.30 -18.58 -9.97
CA THR A 169 -7.11 -18.76 -8.77
C THR A 169 -6.56 -19.93 -7.94
N GLY A 170 -6.37 -19.72 -6.64
CA GLY A 170 -5.82 -20.70 -5.72
C GLY A 170 -4.31 -20.53 -5.45
N THR A 171 -3.57 -19.69 -6.21
CA THR A 171 -2.18 -19.36 -5.92
C THR A 171 -2.07 -18.74 -4.53
N ALA A 172 -1.08 -19.17 -3.73
CA ALA A 172 -0.90 -18.64 -2.39
C ALA A 172 -0.54 -17.15 -2.38
N ILE A 173 -1.14 -16.40 -1.47
CA ILE A 173 -0.79 -15.01 -1.16
C ILE A 173 -0.05 -15.02 0.17
N LEU A 174 1.16 -14.46 0.19
CA LEU A 174 2.07 -14.46 1.33
C LEU A 174 2.15 -13.07 1.99
N ALA A 175 2.37 -13.03 3.29
CA ALA A 175 2.72 -11.79 3.99
C ALA A 175 4.08 -11.28 3.50
N PRO A 176 4.18 -10.03 3.00
CA PRO A 176 5.43 -9.50 2.44
C PRO A 176 6.48 -9.21 3.51
N ALA A 177 6.06 -9.01 4.75
CA ALA A 177 6.87 -8.83 5.95
C ALA A 177 6.05 -9.26 7.17
N SER A 178 6.71 -9.41 8.33
CA SER A 178 6.01 -9.64 9.60
C SER A 178 5.05 -8.49 9.89
N ALA A 179 3.83 -8.82 10.33
CA ALA A 179 2.74 -7.86 10.51
C ALA A 179 1.65 -8.39 11.47
N ILE A 180 0.70 -7.51 11.77
CA ILE A 180 -0.54 -7.87 12.46
C ILE A 180 -1.69 -7.76 11.46
N VAL A 181 -2.55 -8.78 11.38
CA VAL A 181 -3.79 -8.72 10.61
C VAL A 181 -4.75 -7.75 11.33
N ILE A 182 -5.09 -6.64 10.68
CA ILE A 182 -5.95 -5.61 11.30
C ILE A 182 -7.40 -5.70 10.87
N ASP A 183 -7.65 -6.23 9.67
CA ASP A 183 -9.01 -6.42 9.18
C ASP A 183 -9.07 -7.51 8.11
N THR A 184 -10.20 -8.20 8.06
CA THR A 184 -10.54 -9.16 6.99
C THR A 184 -12.03 -9.04 6.68
N GLY A 185 -12.39 -9.06 5.40
CA GLY A 185 -13.80 -8.94 5.04
C GLY A 185 -14.09 -9.18 3.57
N SER A 186 -15.37 -9.22 3.23
CA SER A 186 -15.86 -9.23 1.86
C SER A 186 -16.51 -7.89 1.55
N TYR A 187 -15.86 -7.09 0.69
CA TYR A 187 -16.26 -5.74 0.34
C TYR A 187 -16.81 -5.70 -1.09
N TYR A 188 -17.73 -4.81 -1.35
CA TYR A 188 -18.46 -4.75 -2.61
C TYR A 188 -17.56 -4.67 -3.85
N PHE A 189 -16.57 -3.75 -3.83
CA PHE A 189 -15.63 -3.60 -4.93
C PHE A 189 -14.37 -4.43 -4.78
N ASN A 190 -13.86 -4.52 -3.56
CA ASN A 190 -12.57 -5.17 -3.28
C ASN A 190 -12.69 -6.70 -3.22
N GLY A 191 -13.91 -7.25 -3.06
CA GLY A 191 -14.10 -8.68 -2.79
C GLY A 191 -13.50 -9.09 -1.43
N ASN A 192 -13.09 -10.32 -1.31
CA ASN A 192 -12.43 -10.82 -0.11
C ASN A 192 -11.07 -10.13 0.04
N THR A 193 -10.84 -9.54 1.21
CA THR A 193 -9.72 -8.62 1.46
C THR A 193 -9.10 -8.89 2.82
N VAL A 194 -7.78 -8.78 2.91
CA VAL A 194 -7.00 -8.76 4.14
C VAL A 194 -6.25 -7.44 4.23
N PHE A 195 -6.18 -6.84 5.42
CA PHE A 195 -5.32 -5.71 5.74
C PHE A 195 -4.29 -6.09 6.78
N LEU A 196 -3.03 -5.71 6.56
CA LEU A 196 -1.91 -5.91 7.48
C LEU A 196 -1.35 -4.57 7.97
N ASP A 197 -0.95 -4.52 9.25
CA ASP A 197 -0.20 -3.43 9.86
C ASP A 197 1.27 -3.85 10.04
N HIS A 198 2.19 -3.08 9.44
CA HIS A 198 3.64 -3.25 9.50
C HIS A 198 4.31 -2.21 10.41
N GLY A 199 3.52 -1.48 11.19
CA GLY A 199 3.97 -0.44 12.12
C GLY A 199 3.82 0.98 11.61
N GLN A 200 3.52 1.89 12.51
CA GLN A 200 3.48 3.34 12.31
C GLN A 200 2.71 3.78 11.05
N GLY A 201 1.56 3.13 10.75
CA GLY A 201 0.72 3.47 9.62
C GLY A 201 1.28 3.02 8.26
N LEU A 202 2.32 2.18 8.21
CA LEU A 202 2.65 1.36 7.05
C LEU A 202 1.70 0.19 7.02
N LEU A 203 0.78 0.19 6.08
CA LEU A 203 -0.24 -0.85 5.93
C LEU A 203 -0.14 -1.48 4.55
N SER A 204 -0.53 -2.75 4.44
CA SER A 204 -0.75 -3.39 3.14
C SER A 204 -2.13 -4.01 3.05
N ALA A 205 -2.66 -4.14 1.82
CA ALA A 205 -3.97 -4.73 1.58
C ALA A 205 -3.95 -5.67 0.37
N TYR A 206 -4.67 -6.79 0.50
CA TYR A 206 -4.72 -7.91 -0.45
C TYR A 206 -6.16 -8.12 -0.85
N LEU A 207 -6.50 -7.79 -2.07
CA LEU A 207 -7.88 -7.75 -2.57
C LEU A 207 -8.14 -8.87 -3.58
N HIS A 208 -9.43 -9.09 -3.85
CA HIS A 208 -9.95 -10.05 -4.83
C HIS A 208 -9.67 -11.52 -4.50
N MET A 209 -9.33 -11.80 -3.22
CA MET A 209 -8.96 -13.14 -2.76
C MET A 209 -10.08 -14.17 -3.00
N ASN A 210 -9.71 -15.41 -3.26
CA ASN A 210 -10.64 -16.54 -3.27
C ASN A 210 -10.93 -16.99 -1.84
N LYS A 211 -9.89 -17.26 -1.06
CA LYS A 211 -9.98 -17.71 0.33
C LYS A 211 -9.08 -16.86 1.23
N ILE A 212 -9.57 -16.52 2.41
CA ILE A 212 -8.81 -15.91 3.52
C ILE A 212 -8.54 -17.00 4.55
N THR A 213 -7.29 -17.12 5.03
CA THR A 213 -6.87 -18.13 6.00
C THR A 213 -6.42 -17.54 7.34
N VAL A 214 -6.43 -16.23 7.46
CA VAL A 214 -6.04 -15.46 8.66
C VAL A 214 -7.23 -14.71 9.24
N LYS A 215 -7.12 -14.24 10.48
CA LYS A 215 -8.16 -13.49 11.19
C LYS A 215 -7.60 -12.23 11.85
N PRO A 216 -8.42 -11.19 12.08
CA PRO A 216 -8.01 -9.99 12.79
C PRO A 216 -7.36 -10.29 14.15
N GLY A 217 -6.27 -9.57 14.48
CA GLY A 217 -5.45 -9.78 15.65
C GLY A 217 -4.36 -10.84 15.50
N GLN A 218 -4.37 -11.64 14.43
CA GLN A 218 -3.32 -12.64 14.19
C GLN A 218 -2.01 -11.94 13.80
N GLN A 219 -0.92 -12.35 14.42
CA GLN A 219 0.43 -12.03 13.97
C GLN A 219 0.84 -12.99 12.86
N VAL A 220 1.42 -12.47 11.80
CA VAL A 220 1.96 -13.24 10.68
C VAL A 220 3.44 -12.90 10.48
N LYS A 221 4.23 -13.90 10.10
CA LYS A 221 5.64 -13.72 9.74
C LYS A 221 5.77 -13.49 8.23
N GLN A 222 6.89 -12.89 7.82
CA GLN A 222 7.24 -12.82 6.38
C GLN A 222 7.17 -14.21 5.73
N GLY A 223 6.52 -14.30 4.55
CA GLY A 223 6.32 -15.54 3.81
C GLY A 223 5.17 -16.42 4.33
N GLU A 224 4.47 -16.05 5.39
CA GLU A 224 3.35 -16.81 5.92
C GLU A 224 2.09 -16.62 5.05
N PRO A 225 1.33 -17.71 4.74
CA PRO A 225 0.15 -17.63 3.89
C PRO A 225 -0.98 -16.82 4.51
N LEU A 226 -1.53 -15.86 3.76
CA LEU A 226 -2.71 -15.06 4.11
C LEU A 226 -4.01 -15.64 3.54
N GLY A 227 -3.89 -16.41 2.46
CA GLY A 227 -5.00 -16.97 1.68
C GLY A 227 -4.59 -17.22 0.24
N THR A 228 -5.53 -17.12 -0.68
CA THR A 228 -5.29 -17.44 -2.10
C THR A 228 -5.86 -16.41 -3.06
N VAL A 229 -5.20 -16.26 -4.22
CA VAL A 229 -5.65 -15.43 -5.34
C VAL A 229 -7.02 -15.88 -5.81
N GLY A 230 -7.86 -14.93 -6.18
CA GLY A 230 -9.20 -15.15 -6.72
C GLY A 230 -9.62 -14.09 -7.72
N GLU A 231 -10.94 -13.97 -7.87
CA GLU A 231 -11.59 -12.99 -8.76
C GLU A 231 -12.86 -12.42 -8.12
N THR A 232 -12.86 -12.29 -6.77
CA THR A 232 -14.02 -11.73 -6.05
C THR A 232 -14.09 -10.20 -6.19
N GLY A 233 -15.28 -9.62 -6.06
CA GLY A 233 -15.49 -8.18 -6.21
C GLY A 233 -15.53 -7.71 -7.67
N ARG A 234 -14.91 -6.53 -7.95
CA ARG A 234 -14.94 -5.89 -9.28
C ARG A 234 -13.63 -6.12 -10.03
N VAL A 235 -13.59 -7.15 -10.83
CA VAL A 235 -12.40 -7.61 -11.56
C VAL A 235 -12.70 -7.94 -13.02
N THR A 236 -11.66 -8.09 -13.83
CA THR A 236 -11.71 -8.60 -15.21
C THR A 236 -11.27 -10.05 -15.34
N GLY A 237 -10.62 -10.60 -14.32
CA GLY A 237 -10.12 -11.97 -14.25
C GLY A 237 -9.27 -12.19 -13.01
N PRO A 238 -8.75 -13.41 -12.78
CA PRO A 238 -8.01 -13.75 -11.57
C PRO A 238 -6.70 -12.94 -11.44
N HIS A 239 -6.52 -12.27 -10.30
CA HIS A 239 -5.29 -11.55 -9.94
C HIS A 239 -5.33 -11.17 -8.44
N LEU A 240 -4.16 -10.87 -7.89
CA LEU A 240 -4.02 -10.13 -6.66
C LEU A 240 -3.96 -8.64 -6.98
N HIS A 241 -4.87 -7.82 -6.41
CA HIS A 241 -4.67 -6.39 -6.30
C HIS A 241 -4.00 -6.12 -4.95
N TRP A 242 -2.73 -5.67 -4.99
CA TRP A 242 -1.92 -5.40 -3.81
C TRP A 242 -1.70 -3.91 -3.62
N MET A 243 -2.00 -3.41 -2.40
CA MET A 243 -1.86 -2.00 -2.04
C MET A 243 -0.90 -1.84 -0.87
N VAL A 244 -0.16 -0.75 -0.86
CA VAL A 244 0.64 -0.29 0.28
C VAL A 244 0.23 1.14 0.62
N TYR A 245 0.15 1.43 1.91
CA TYR A 245 -0.20 2.75 2.43
C TYR A 245 0.89 3.27 3.35
N LEU A 246 1.19 4.55 3.27
CA LEU A 246 1.95 5.34 4.23
C LEU A 246 1.16 6.60 4.58
N ASN A 247 1.22 7.06 5.83
CA ASN A 247 0.50 8.26 6.30
C ASN A 247 -0.91 8.39 5.68
N ASN A 248 -1.69 7.29 5.76
CA ASN A 248 -3.07 7.15 5.28
C ASN A 248 -3.26 7.36 3.75
N THR A 249 -2.19 7.34 2.96
CA THR A 249 -2.25 7.50 1.50
C THR A 249 -1.69 6.28 0.78
N PRO A 250 -2.29 5.81 -0.33
CA PRO A 250 -1.71 4.74 -1.13
C PRO A 250 -0.44 5.24 -1.84
N VAL A 251 0.59 4.40 -1.81
CA VAL A 251 1.88 4.60 -2.48
C VAL A 251 2.18 3.44 -3.42
N ASP A 252 3.09 3.63 -4.36
CA ASP A 252 3.47 2.59 -5.32
C ASP A 252 4.11 1.39 -4.60
N PRO A 253 3.45 0.21 -4.56
CA PRO A 253 3.98 -0.96 -3.89
C PRO A 253 5.29 -1.47 -4.49
N ALA A 254 5.57 -1.19 -5.77
CA ALA A 254 6.79 -1.60 -6.44
C ALA A 254 8.05 -0.99 -5.80
N LEU A 255 7.92 0.10 -5.03
CA LEU A 255 9.03 0.72 -4.29
C LEU A 255 9.49 -0.10 -3.08
N PHE A 256 8.69 -1.07 -2.62
CA PHE A 256 9.00 -1.90 -1.44
C PHE A 256 9.60 -3.25 -1.79
N ILE A 257 9.47 -3.71 -3.03
CA ILE A 257 9.96 -5.01 -3.48
C ILE A 257 11.17 -4.83 -4.38
N ALA A 258 12.19 -5.66 -4.15
CA ALA A 258 13.39 -5.65 -4.97
C ALA A 258 13.04 -5.84 -6.46
N LYS A 259 13.94 -5.40 -7.35
CA LYS A 259 13.76 -5.29 -8.80
C LYS A 259 13.44 -6.59 -9.56
N ASP A 260 13.13 -7.67 -8.85
CA ASP A 260 13.07 -9.04 -9.37
C ASP A 260 11.68 -9.47 -9.85
N ILE A 261 10.67 -8.59 -9.83
CA ILE A 261 9.39 -8.91 -10.48
C ILE A 261 9.49 -8.55 -11.96
N PRO A 262 9.27 -9.50 -12.89
CA PRO A 262 9.26 -9.22 -14.31
C PRO A 262 8.26 -8.11 -14.63
N ARG A 263 8.76 -6.98 -15.12
CA ARG A 263 7.93 -5.88 -15.64
C ARG A 263 7.44 -6.27 -17.04
N LEU A 264 6.21 -5.86 -17.37
CA LEU A 264 5.68 -5.94 -18.73
C LEU A 264 6.53 -5.17 -19.73
#